data_ad6abba02102d5640b47c3ed21b0782e
#
_entry.id   ad6abba02102d5640b47c3ed21b0782e
#
_cell.length_a   1.000
_cell.length_b   1.000
_cell.length_c   1.000
_cell.angle_alpha   90.00
_cell.angle_beta   90.00
_cell.angle_gamma   90.00
#
_symmetry.space_group_name_H-M   'P 1'
#
loop_
_entity.id
_entity.type
_entity.pdbx_description
1 polymer ?
#
loop_
_entity_poly.entity_id
_entity_poly.type
_entity_poly.pdbx_seq_one_letter_code
_entity_poly.pdbx_strand_id
1 'polypeptide(L)'
;MNIFITGASSGIGKALTHEYAKRYANTDTNIGLVGRRSEHLQNLANELKNQYQINCAIYPLDVRDSAALQIAAQDFITKFGAPNIVIASAGVSRGTLTENQDDIKAFQAIFDINVMGMMHTFQPFIGAMKQATKQGQSAQLVGVASVAGIRGIPGSGAYSASKAAVISYCESLRTEMQHYNIAVSTIAPGYIRTPMTEVNQYKMPFLMDADVFAHQFANAVEAKVRFKIIPWQMGWVARLMHLMPPVLWDFAMKNAPHKKRIDWDWL
;
A
#
# COMPACT_ATOMS: atom_id res chain seq x y z
N MET A 1 -12.20 9.52 -14.34
CA MET A 1 -11.76 8.66 -13.20
C MET A 1 -10.66 9.36 -12.43
N ASN A 2 -10.81 9.55 -11.10
CA ASN A 2 -9.84 10.25 -10.27
C ASN A 2 -9.22 9.27 -9.28
N ILE A 3 -7.88 9.10 -9.31
CA ILE A 3 -7.15 8.12 -8.51
C ILE A 3 -6.00 8.82 -7.77
N PHE A 4 -5.85 8.54 -6.49
CA PHE A 4 -4.74 9.08 -5.70
C PHE A 4 -3.91 7.93 -5.12
N ILE A 5 -2.60 7.92 -5.37
CA ILE A 5 -1.72 6.79 -5.03
C ILE A 5 -0.51 7.28 -4.25
N THR A 6 -0.32 6.78 -3.02
CA THR A 6 0.91 7.01 -2.26
C THR A 6 1.92 5.89 -2.51
N GLY A 7 3.22 6.21 -2.43
CA GLY A 7 4.29 5.29 -2.79
C GLY A 7 4.45 5.07 -4.30
N ALA A 8 3.95 6.00 -5.14
CA ALA A 8 3.93 5.89 -6.58
C ALA A 8 5.31 5.86 -7.25
N SER A 9 6.37 6.31 -6.58
CA SER A 9 7.70 6.47 -7.16
C SER A 9 8.48 5.17 -7.39
N SER A 10 8.00 4.00 -6.92
CA SER A 10 8.70 2.71 -7.09
C SER A 10 7.81 1.50 -6.74
N GLY A 11 8.30 0.30 -7.07
CA GLY A 11 7.72 -0.97 -6.64
C GLY A 11 6.25 -1.13 -6.99
N ILE A 12 5.46 -1.58 -6.03
CA ILE A 12 4.03 -1.83 -6.18
C ILE A 12 3.29 -0.56 -6.60
N GLY A 13 3.54 0.58 -5.94
CA GLY A 13 2.85 1.84 -6.26
C GLY A 13 3.10 2.29 -7.70
N LYS A 14 4.33 2.18 -8.22
CA LYS A 14 4.64 2.46 -9.63
C LYS A 14 3.90 1.52 -10.56
N ALA A 15 3.93 0.21 -10.29
CA ALA A 15 3.23 -0.78 -11.12
C ALA A 15 1.71 -0.57 -11.14
N LEU A 16 1.10 -0.24 -9.98
CA LEU A 16 -0.32 0.12 -9.91
C LEU A 16 -0.64 1.36 -10.74
N THR A 17 0.22 2.38 -10.70
CA THR A 17 0.04 3.60 -11.48
C THR A 17 0.01 3.30 -12.99
N HIS A 18 0.93 2.46 -13.48
CA HIS A 18 0.92 2.00 -14.88
C HIS A 18 -0.33 1.19 -15.24
N GLU A 19 -0.72 0.27 -14.37
CA GLU A 19 -1.91 -0.56 -14.62
C GLU A 19 -3.18 0.28 -14.72
N TYR A 20 -3.38 1.23 -13.81
CA TYR A 20 -4.54 2.12 -13.87
C TYR A 20 -4.48 3.08 -15.07
N ALA A 21 -3.31 3.60 -15.40
CA ALA A 21 -3.13 4.42 -16.59
C ALA A 21 -3.46 3.63 -17.89
N LYS A 22 -3.02 2.38 -17.97
CA LYS A 22 -3.34 1.49 -19.10
C LYS A 22 -4.83 1.17 -19.19
N ARG A 23 -5.51 0.87 -18.06
CA ARG A 23 -6.95 0.54 -18.01
C ARG A 23 -7.83 1.70 -18.46
N TYR A 24 -7.45 2.90 -18.09
CA TYR A 24 -8.21 4.11 -18.35
C TYR A 24 -7.56 5.00 -19.42
N ALA A 25 -6.71 4.43 -20.29
CA ALA A 25 -6.11 5.13 -21.39
C ALA A 25 -7.18 5.78 -22.29
N ASN A 26 -6.89 6.99 -22.78
CA ASN A 26 -7.80 7.77 -23.61
C ASN A 26 -9.19 8.08 -22.97
N THR A 27 -9.27 8.04 -21.65
CA THR A 27 -10.44 8.53 -20.90
C THR A 27 -10.04 9.75 -20.08
N ASP A 28 -11.04 10.51 -19.61
CA ASP A 28 -10.80 11.62 -18.67
C ASP A 28 -10.41 11.05 -17.29
N THR A 29 -9.12 10.67 -17.18
CA THR A 29 -8.54 10.08 -15.97
C THR A 29 -7.43 10.95 -15.44
N ASN A 30 -7.49 11.21 -14.14
CA ASN A 30 -6.54 12.01 -13.40
C ASN A 30 -5.90 11.16 -12.29
N ILE A 31 -4.57 11.18 -12.19
CA ILE A 31 -3.84 10.40 -11.18
C ILE A 31 -2.97 11.34 -10.33
N GLY A 32 -3.21 11.34 -9.00
CA GLY A 32 -2.35 11.97 -8.01
C GLY A 32 -1.22 11.01 -7.61
N LEU A 33 0.03 11.41 -7.85
CA LEU A 33 1.23 10.62 -7.61
C LEU A 33 1.98 11.16 -6.39
N VAL A 34 2.02 10.39 -5.30
CA VAL A 34 2.70 10.79 -4.06
C VAL A 34 3.94 9.94 -3.82
N GLY A 35 5.05 10.60 -3.47
CA GLY A 35 6.30 9.96 -3.08
C GLY A 35 7.37 11.00 -2.75
N ARG A 36 8.44 10.59 -2.09
CA ARG A 36 9.50 11.53 -1.65
C ARG A 36 10.41 12.03 -2.78
N ARG A 37 10.56 11.23 -3.85
CA ARG A 37 11.51 11.50 -4.94
C ARG A 37 10.82 12.23 -6.08
N SER A 38 10.95 13.56 -6.13
CA SER A 38 10.30 14.42 -7.12
C SER A 38 10.64 14.01 -8.56
N GLU A 39 11.91 13.78 -8.86
CA GLU A 39 12.36 13.38 -10.21
C GLU A 39 11.70 12.08 -10.68
N HIS A 40 11.61 11.07 -9.81
CA HIS A 40 10.96 9.81 -10.17
C HIS A 40 9.46 9.98 -10.45
N LEU A 41 8.79 10.88 -9.70
CA LEU A 41 7.37 11.18 -9.95
C LEU A 41 7.19 11.94 -11.26
N GLN A 42 8.08 12.91 -11.55
CA GLN A 42 8.03 13.68 -12.81
C GLN A 42 8.26 12.79 -14.02
N ASN A 43 9.26 11.91 -13.97
CA ASN A 43 9.54 10.95 -15.03
C ASN A 43 8.35 10.01 -15.25
N LEU A 44 7.75 9.50 -14.18
CA LEU A 44 6.56 8.66 -14.27
C LEU A 44 5.38 9.43 -14.88
N ALA A 45 5.11 10.65 -14.43
CA ALA A 45 4.04 11.48 -14.98
C ALA A 45 4.19 11.75 -16.48
N ASN A 46 5.43 12.04 -16.92
CA ASN A 46 5.74 12.24 -18.35
C ASN A 46 5.52 10.94 -19.15
N GLU A 47 5.97 9.80 -18.63
CA GLU A 47 5.77 8.47 -19.23
C GLU A 47 4.27 8.18 -19.43
N LEU A 48 3.46 8.37 -18.39
CA LEU A 48 2.02 8.11 -18.43
C LEU A 48 1.28 9.06 -19.39
N LYS A 49 1.68 10.33 -19.42
CA LYS A 49 1.12 11.31 -20.35
C LYS A 49 1.41 10.93 -21.80
N ASN A 50 2.66 10.55 -22.10
CA ASN A 50 3.06 10.21 -23.45
C ASN A 50 2.46 8.89 -23.94
N GLN A 51 2.36 7.88 -23.08
CA GLN A 51 1.95 6.54 -23.46
C GLN A 51 0.42 6.34 -23.39
N TYR A 52 -0.26 6.97 -22.42
CA TYR A 52 -1.67 6.69 -22.13
C TYR A 52 -2.56 7.93 -22.15
N GLN A 53 -2.02 9.12 -22.38
CA GLN A 53 -2.75 10.41 -22.37
C GLN A 53 -3.40 10.71 -21.00
N ILE A 54 -2.78 10.26 -19.89
CA ILE A 54 -3.28 10.46 -18.53
C ILE A 54 -2.79 11.78 -17.94
N ASN A 55 -3.68 12.51 -17.28
CA ASN A 55 -3.32 13.69 -16.52
C ASN A 55 -2.76 13.28 -15.15
N CYS A 56 -1.57 13.76 -14.80
CA CYS A 56 -0.95 13.48 -13.51
C CYS A 56 -0.71 14.78 -12.73
N ALA A 57 -1.06 14.75 -11.43
CA ALA A 57 -0.57 15.72 -10.45
C ALA A 57 0.48 15.04 -9.56
N ILE A 58 1.64 15.67 -9.38
CA ILE A 58 2.72 15.12 -8.56
C ILE A 58 2.80 15.84 -7.22
N TYR A 59 2.99 15.05 -6.15
CA TYR A 59 3.08 15.53 -4.77
C TYR A 59 4.34 14.93 -4.13
N PRO A 60 5.49 15.62 -4.24
CA PRO A 60 6.75 15.18 -3.63
C PRO A 60 6.73 15.45 -2.13
N LEU A 61 6.23 14.49 -1.35
CA LEU A 61 6.12 14.57 0.10
C LEU A 61 6.36 13.22 0.77
N ASP A 62 6.57 13.26 2.09
CA ASP A 62 6.60 12.08 2.95
C ASP A 62 5.22 11.85 3.58
N VAL A 63 4.71 10.61 3.56
CA VAL A 63 3.40 10.26 4.14
C VAL A 63 3.34 10.42 5.67
N ARG A 64 4.49 10.61 6.32
CA ARG A 64 4.56 10.96 7.75
C ARG A 64 4.08 12.39 8.02
N ASP A 65 4.19 13.28 7.03
CA ASP A 65 3.74 14.66 7.10
C ASP A 65 2.24 14.75 6.77
N SER A 66 1.41 14.71 7.79
CA SER A 66 -0.04 14.79 7.65
C SER A 66 -0.51 16.14 7.10
N ALA A 67 0.19 17.24 7.42
CA ALA A 67 -0.16 18.57 6.91
C ALA A 67 0.11 18.68 5.41
N ALA A 68 1.26 18.17 4.93
CA ALA A 68 1.57 18.11 3.50
C ALA A 68 0.57 17.24 2.73
N LEU A 69 0.14 16.10 3.29
CA LEU A 69 -0.90 15.27 2.69
C LEU A 69 -2.27 15.96 2.65
N GLN A 70 -2.63 16.70 3.68
CA GLN A 70 -3.87 17.50 3.68
C GLN A 70 -3.87 18.55 2.57
N ILE A 71 -2.75 19.26 2.38
CA ILE A 71 -2.58 20.25 1.30
C ILE A 71 -2.65 19.56 -0.07
N ALA A 72 -1.95 18.45 -0.25
CA ALA A 72 -1.95 17.68 -1.50
C ALA A 72 -3.35 17.15 -1.85
N ALA A 73 -4.09 16.66 -0.87
CA ALA A 73 -5.46 16.19 -1.05
C ALA A 73 -6.40 17.35 -1.44
N GLN A 74 -6.29 18.49 -0.80
CA GLN A 74 -7.10 19.66 -1.12
C GLN A 74 -6.81 20.19 -2.53
N ASP A 75 -5.53 20.23 -2.94
CA ASP A 75 -5.12 20.60 -4.29
C ASP A 75 -5.68 19.62 -5.34
N PHE A 76 -5.57 18.31 -5.07
CA PHE A 76 -6.12 17.27 -5.94
C PHE A 76 -7.64 17.40 -6.10
N ILE A 77 -8.37 17.58 -4.99
CA ILE A 77 -9.83 17.75 -5.00
C ILE A 77 -10.23 19.01 -5.77
N THR A 78 -9.50 20.11 -5.59
CA THR A 78 -9.77 21.37 -6.28
C THR A 78 -9.57 21.24 -7.79
N LYS A 79 -8.53 20.51 -8.23
CA LYS A 79 -8.20 20.32 -9.65
C LYS A 79 -9.10 19.33 -10.37
N PHE A 80 -9.46 18.23 -9.72
CA PHE A 80 -10.06 17.07 -10.37
C PHE A 80 -11.37 16.60 -9.74
N GLY A 81 -11.75 17.15 -8.60
CA GLY A 81 -12.88 16.68 -7.81
C GLY A 81 -12.51 15.53 -6.87
N ALA A 82 -13.50 14.97 -6.20
CA ALA A 82 -13.31 13.86 -5.27
C ALA A 82 -12.68 12.64 -5.97
N PRO A 83 -11.72 11.95 -5.35
CA PRO A 83 -11.16 10.73 -5.92
C PRO A 83 -12.20 9.59 -5.90
N ASN A 84 -12.23 8.81 -6.98
CA ASN A 84 -12.96 7.54 -7.02
C ASN A 84 -12.21 6.44 -6.26
N ILE A 85 -10.86 6.48 -6.29
CA ILE A 85 -10.01 5.50 -5.62
C ILE A 85 -8.85 6.22 -4.93
N VAL A 86 -8.64 5.92 -3.65
CA VAL A 86 -7.44 6.33 -2.89
C VAL A 86 -6.68 5.08 -2.49
N ILE A 87 -5.43 4.95 -2.95
CA ILE A 87 -4.57 3.79 -2.70
C ILE A 87 -3.42 4.18 -1.77
N ALA A 88 -3.45 3.68 -0.55
CA ALA A 88 -2.35 3.81 0.41
C ALA A 88 -1.36 2.66 0.20
N SER A 89 -0.37 2.88 -0.71
CA SER A 89 0.66 1.90 -1.07
C SER A 89 2.05 2.27 -0.52
N ALA A 90 2.24 3.46 0.02
CA ALA A 90 3.49 3.82 0.68
C ALA A 90 3.79 2.86 1.83
N GLY A 91 5.01 2.35 1.88
CA GLY A 91 5.43 1.42 2.92
C GLY A 91 6.91 1.09 2.84
N VAL A 92 7.46 0.71 3.97
CA VAL A 92 8.87 0.31 4.11
C VAL A 92 8.97 -0.97 4.92
N SER A 93 10.09 -1.70 4.73
CA SER A 93 10.38 -2.92 5.45
C SER A 93 11.89 -3.11 5.58
N ARG A 94 12.36 -3.39 6.80
CA ARG A 94 13.72 -3.88 7.07
C ARG A 94 13.69 -4.91 8.20
N GLY A 95 14.80 -5.62 8.37
CA GLY A 95 14.98 -6.47 9.55
C GLY A 95 15.05 -5.63 10.82
N THR A 96 14.39 -6.11 11.88
CA THR A 96 14.44 -5.51 13.23
C THR A 96 14.51 -6.61 14.27
N LEU A 97 15.40 -6.42 15.28
CA LEU A 97 15.54 -7.31 16.42
C LEU A 97 15.35 -6.50 17.69
N THR A 98 14.45 -6.93 18.57
CA THR A 98 14.11 -6.20 19.78
C THR A 98 15.30 -6.05 20.76
N GLU A 99 16.25 -6.98 20.72
CA GLU A 99 17.48 -6.93 21.52
C GLU A 99 18.45 -5.81 21.10
N ASN A 100 18.29 -5.26 19.88
CA ASN A 100 19.15 -4.19 19.36
C ASN A 100 18.51 -2.83 19.59
N GLN A 101 19.12 -2.01 20.44
CA GLN A 101 18.64 -0.68 20.78
C GLN A 101 18.52 0.24 19.55
N ASP A 102 19.43 0.13 18.58
CA ASP A 102 19.40 0.94 17.34
C ASP A 102 18.20 0.66 16.46
N ASP A 103 17.55 -0.49 16.62
CA ASP A 103 16.36 -0.84 15.82
C ASP A 103 15.08 -0.14 16.29
N ILE A 104 15.09 0.54 17.44
CA ILE A 104 13.94 1.32 17.94
C ILE A 104 13.52 2.39 16.93
N LYS A 105 14.48 3.13 16.37
CA LYS A 105 14.20 4.17 15.35
C LYS A 105 13.57 3.58 14.10
N ALA A 106 14.09 2.44 13.64
CA ALA A 106 13.54 1.74 12.49
C ALA A 106 12.15 1.19 12.77
N PHE A 107 11.91 0.67 13.98
CA PHE A 107 10.59 0.19 14.42
C PHE A 107 9.59 1.35 14.34
N GLN A 108 9.91 2.49 14.93
CA GLN A 108 9.07 3.69 14.89
C GLN A 108 8.78 4.14 13.46
N ALA A 109 9.81 4.29 12.62
CA ALA A 109 9.65 4.73 11.24
C ALA A 109 8.77 3.77 10.41
N ILE A 110 8.85 2.45 10.66
CA ILE A 110 7.97 1.46 10.02
C ILE A 110 6.51 1.71 10.39
N PHE A 111 6.22 2.00 11.66
CA PHE A 111 4.86 2.30 12.10
C PHE A 111 4.37 3.65 11.57
N ASP A 112 5.21 4.67 11.63
CA ASP A 112 4.87 6.02 11.14
C ASP A 112 4.53 6.00 9.63
N ILE A 113 5.26 5.23 8.83
CA ILE A 113 5.02 5.14 7.39
C ILE A 113 3.89 4.17 7.06
N ASN A 114 3.95 2.94 7.57
CA ASN A 114 3.05 1.87 7.14
C ASN A 114 1.65 2.00 7.75
N VAL A 115 1.52 2.56 8.96
CA VAL A 115 0.26 2.67 9.71
C VAL A 115 -0.24 4.11 9.68
N MET A 116 0.52 5.04 10.28
CA MET A 116 0.10 6.44 10.34
C MET A 116 0.02 7.06 8.95
N GLY A 117 1.00 6.79 8.08
CA GLY A 117 0.99 7.25 6.69
C GLY A 117 -0.22 6.77 5.89
N MET A 118 -0.75 5.58 6.17
CA MET A 118 -2.01 5.13 5.57
C MET A 118 -3.21 5.95 6.08
N MET A 119 -3.31 6.16 7.37
CA MET A 119 -4.37 6.98 7.95
C MET A 119 -4.32 8.42 7.43
N HIS A 120 -3.12 9.02 7.39
CA HIS A 120 -2.91 10.35 6.81
C HIS A 120 -3.28 10.41 5.31
N THR A 121 -3.10 9.28 4.57
CA THR A 121 -3.50 9.19 3.15
C THR A 121 -5.01 9.17 2.98
N PHE A 122 -5.76 8.49 3.83
CA PHE A 122 -7.21 8.32 3.67
C PHE A 122 -8.02 9.51 4.22
N GLN A 123 -7.65 9.97 5.41
CA GLN A 123 -8.43 10.93 6.18
C GLN A 123 -8.80 12.21 5.39
N PRO A 124 -7.90 12.86 4.64
CA PRO A 124 -8.21 14.11 3.95
C PRO A 124 -9.28 13.99 2.85
N PHE A 125 -9.47 12.79 2.30
CA PHE A 125 -10.40 12.56 1.19
C PHE A 125 -11.81 12.16 1.64
N ILE A 126 -11.98 11.65 2.87
CA ILE A 126 -13.25 11.07 3.34
C ILE A 126 -14.40 12.07 3.20
N GLY A 127 -14.18 13.34 3.53
CA GLY A 127 -15.22 14.39 3.42
C GLY A 127 -15.73 14.56 1.99
N ALA A 128 -14.83 14.71 1.03
CA ALA A 128 -15.16 14.86 -0.39
C ALA A 128 -15.80 13.58 -0.95
N MET A 129 -15.27 12.40 -0.59
CA MET A 129 -15.83 11.12 -1.02
C MET A 129 -17.26 10.90 -0.50
N LYS A 130 -17.57 11.29 0.75
CA LYS A 130 -18.91 11.24 1.30
C LYS A 130 -19.90 12.13 0.51
N GLN A 131 -19.47 13.27 0.03
CA GLN A 131 -20.33 14.13 -0.81
C GLN A 131 -20.51 13.52 -2.21
N ALA A 132 -19.44 13.01 -2.80
CA ALA A 132 -19.48 12.38 -4.11
C ALA A 132 -20.40 11.14 -4.16
N THR A 133 -20.37 10.29 -3.12
CA THR A 133 -21.26 9.12 -3.05
C THR A 133 -22.73 9.50 -2.91
N LYS A 134 -23.08 10.59 -2.22
CA LYS A 134 -24.47 11.13 -2.19
C LYS A 134 -24.95 11.54 -3.58
N GLN A 135 -24.02 11.89 -4.48
CA GLN A 135 -24.31 12.25 -5.88
C GLN A 135 -24.26 11.04 -6.83
N GLY A 136 -24.18 9.82 -6.29
CA GLY A 136 -24.14 8.56 -7.07
C GLY A 136 -22.76 8.18 -7.62
N GLN A 137 -21.69 8.91 -7.24
CA GLN A 137 -20.33 8.55 -7.67
C GLN A 137 -19.78 7.38 -6.86
N SER A 138 -18.97 6.53 -7.48
CA SER A 138 -18.26 5.44 -6.79
C SER A 138 -17.07 6.00 -6.03
N ALA A 139 -16.86 5.51 -4.78
CA ALA A 139 -15.73 5.88 -3.95
C ALA A 139 -15.15 4.66 -3.23
N GLN A 140 -13.81 4.53 -3.21
CA GLN A 140 -13.12 3.39 -2.61
C GLN A 140 -11.78 3.77 -2.00
N LEU A 141 -11.53 3.28 -0.78
CA LEU A 141 -10.24 3.32 -0.10
C LEU A 141 -9.57 1.96 -0.21
N VAL A 142 -8.29 1.93 -0.55
CA VAL A 142 -7.54 0.68 -0.76
C VAL A 142 -6.26 0.68 0.05
N GLY A 143 -6.17 -0.20 1.05
CA GLY A 143 -4.98 -0.39 1.88
C GLY A 143 -4.10 -1.53 1.36
N VAL A 144 -2.80 -1.26 1.20
CA VAL A 144 -1.80 -2.29 0.87
C VAL A 144 -1.21 -2.85 2.16
N ALA A 145 -1.68 -4.05 2.55
CA ALA A 145 -1.18 -4.81 3.69
C ALA A 145 0.04 -5.70 3.32
N SER A 146 0.11 -6.90 3.82
CA SER A 146 1.05 -7.97 3.45
C SER A 146 0.61 -9.29 4.06
N VAL A 147 1.00 -10.42 3.47
CA VAL A 147 0.90 -11.75 4.10
C VAL A 147 1.68 -11.78 5.43
N ALA A 148 2.75 -11.00 5.55
CA ALA A 148 3.50 -10.86 6.81
C ALA A 148 2.67 -10.25 7.96
N GLY A 149 1.52 -9.64 7.69
CA GLY A 149 0.58 -9.16 8.70
C GLY A 149 -0.35 -10.24 9.27
N ILE A 150 -0.35 -11.45 8.70
CA ILE A 150 -1.18 -12.56 9.17
C ILE A 150 -0.58 -13.20 10.44
N ARG A 151 0.76 -13.23 10.52
CA ARG A 151 1.49 -13.79 11.66
C ARG A 151 2.85 -13.13 11.83
N GLY A 152 3.33 -13.03 13.08
CA GLY A 152 4.65 -12.50 13.40
C GLY A 152 5.76 -13.35 12.77
N ILE A 153 6.71 -12.68 12.09
CA ILE A 153 7.86 -13.33 11.43
C ILE A 153 9.14 -12.91 12.17
N PRO A 154 9.95 -13.85 12.68
CA PRO A 154 11.21 -13.54 13.35
C PRO A 154 12.11 -12.66 12.47
N GLY A 155 12.80 -11.70 13.07
CA GLY A 155 13.65 -10.74 12.37
C GLY A 155 12.89 -9.69 11.52
N SER A 156 11.55 -9.71 11.54
CA SER A 156 10.67 -8.75 10.86
C SER A 156 9.52 -8.28 11.74
N GLY A 157 9.70 -8.26 13.06
CA GLY A 157 8.64 -8.00 14.02
C GLY A 157 7.92 -6.68 13.80
N ALA A 158 8.65 -5.58 13.63
CA ALA A 158 8.07 -4.27 13.35
C ALA A 158 7.21 -4.25 12.08
N TYR A 159 7.73 -4.85 11.00
CA TYR A 159 6.99 -4.92 9.73
C TYR A 159 5.74 -5.77 9.85
N SER A 160 5.85 -6.98 10.44
CA SER A 160 4.70 -7.87 10.65
C SER A 160 3.62 -7.20 11.49
N ALA A 161 4.00 -6.59 12.60
CA ALA A 161 3.07 -5.88 13.48
C ALA A 161 2.41 -4.68 12.75
N SER A 162 3.17 -3.90 11.98
CA SER A 162 2.60 -2.78 11.21
C SER A 162 1.59 -3.26 10.16
N LYS A 163 1.85 -4.39 9.49
CA LYS A 163 0.93 -4.93 8.48
C LYS A 163 -0.29 -5.62 9.10
N ALA A 164 -0.15 -6.19 10.29
CA ALA A 164 -1.30 -6.64 11.09
C ALA A 164 -2.20 -5.47 11.52
N ALA A 165 -1.59 -4.37 11.97
CA ALA A 165 -2.31 -3.14 12.29
C ALA A 165 -3.07 -2.58 11.08
N VAL A 166 -2.45 -2.57 9.89
CA VAL A 166 -3.11 -2.17 8.63
C VAL A 166 -4.33 -3.03 8.32
N ILE A 167 -4.23 -4.37 8.47
CA ILE A 167 -5.35 -5.28 8.23
C ILE A 167 -6.52 -4.94 9.17
N SER A 168 -6.24 -4.85 10.46
CA SER A 168 -7.25 -4.54 11.49
C SER A 168 -7.87 -3.15 11.29
N TYR A 169 -7.05 -2.12 11.00
CA TYR A 169 -7.50 -0.77 10.73
C TYR A 169 -8.46 -0.72 9.51
N CYS A 170 -8.07 -1.32 8.39
CA CYS A 170 -8.93 -1.35 7.21
C CYS A 170 -10.21 -2.14 7.42
N GLU A 171 -10.20 -3.15 8.29
CA GLU A 171 -11.40 -3.90 8.67
C GLU A 171 -12.39 -3.04 9.44
N SER A 172 -11.93 -2.28 10.44
CA SER A 172 -12.73 -1.30 11.16
C SER A 172 -13.26 -0.21 10.23
N LEU A 173 -12.36 0.41 9.46
CA LEU A 173 -12.69 1.47 8.51
C LEU A 173 -13.75 1.04 7.49
N ARG A 174 -13.73 -0.23 7.06
CA ARG A 174 -14.75 -0.77 6.15
C ARG A 174 -16.15 -0.69 6.74
N THR A 175 -16.30 -0.99 8.02
CA THR A 175 -17.58 -0.92 8.71
C THR A 175 -18.01 0.53 8.92
N GLU A 176 -17.08 1.41 9.29
CA GLU A 176 -17.35 2.85 9.47
C GLU A 176 -17.79 3.52 8.15
N MET A 177 -17.19 3.14 7.02
CA MET A 177 -17.45 3.73 5.71
C MET A 177 -18.68 3.16 5.01
N GLN A 178 -19.22 2.04 5.47
CA GLN A 178 -20.39 1.39 4.85
C GLN A 178 -21.61 2.30 4.79
N HIS A 179 -21.87 3.08 5.83
CA HIS A 179 -22.99 4.04 5.88
C HIS A 179 -22.91 5.17 4.85
N TYR A 180 -21.71 5.38 4.30
CA TYR A 180 -21.46 6.42 3.30
C TYR A 180 -21.28 5.87 1.88
N ASN A 181 -21.52 4.56 1.67
CA ASN A 181 -21.30 3.88 0.39
C ASN A 181 -19.86 4.02 -0.13
N ILE A 182 -18.89 4.19 0.76
CA ILE A 182 -17.46 4.16 0.43
C ILE A 182 -16.97 2.75 0.66
N ALA A 183 -16.51 2.08 -0.41
CA ALA A 183 -15.92 0.75 -0.29
C ALA A 183 -14.52 0.84 0.36
N VAL A 184 -14.14 -0.18 1.14
CA VAL A 184 -12.79 -0.31 1.68
C VAL A 184 -12.26 -1.70 1.34
N SER A 185 -11.15 -1.75 0.62
CA SER A 185 -10.45 -2.99 0.25
C SER A 185 -9.09 -3.07 0.90
N THR A 186 -8.74 -4.25 1.37
CA THR A 186 -7.40 -4.56 1.88
C THR A 186 -6.77 -5.61 0.98
N ILE A 187 -5.67 -5.27 0.33
CA ILE A 187 -4.92 -6.22 -0.49
C ILE A 187 -3.62 -6.56 0.23
N ALA A 188 -3.39 -7.86 0.42
CA ALA A 188 -2.21 -8.39 1.12
C ALA A 188 -1.28 -9.09 0.11
N PRO A 189 -0.23 -8.41 -0.38
CA PRO A 189 0.78 -9.03 -1.22
C PRO A 189 1.53 -10.16 -0.51
N GLY A 190 1.86 -11.21 -1.27
CA GLY A 190 2.94 -12.13 -0.93
C GLY A 190 4.29 -11.52 -1.31
N TYR A 191 5.18 -12.33 -1.91
CA TYR A 191 6.45 -11.82 -2.44
C TYR A 191 6.25 -11.24 -3.84
N ILE A 192 6.50 -9.94 -3.98
CA ILE A 192 6.41 -9.22 -5.25
C ILE A 192 7.80 -8.69 -5.60
N ARG A 193 8.25 -8.89 -6.84
CA ARG A 193 9.55 -8.40 -7.34
C ARG A 193 9.57 -6.88 -7.36
N THR A 194 10.30 -6.31 -6.42
CA THR A 194 10.41 -4.86 -6.21
C THR A 194 11.76 -4.55 -5.55
N PRO A 195 12.25 -3.31 -5.57
CA PRO A 195 13.47 -2.95 -4.85
C PRO A 195 13.45 -3.33 -3.36
N MET A 196 12.27 -3.36 -2.73
CA MET A 196 12.10 -3.76 -1.32
C MET A 196 12.39 -5.26 -1.09
N THR A 197 12.17 -6.11 -2.09
CA THR A 197 12.36 -7.56 -1.99
C THR A 197 13.65 -8.04 -2.61
N GLU A 198 14.28 -7.28 -3.51
CA GLU A 198 15.57 -7.62 -4.14
C GLU A 198 16.71 -7.79 -3.13
N VAL A 199 16.63 -7.10 -1.99
CA VAL A 199 17.63 -7.22 -0.91
C VAL A 199 17.49 -8.50 -0.09
N ASN A 200 16.45 -9.29 -0.27
CA ASN A 200 16.22 -10.53 0.46
C ASN A 200 17.12 -11.63 -0.05
N GLN A 201 17.81 -12.33 0.87
CA GLN A 201 18.75 -13.43 0.56
C GLN A 201 18.15 -14.83 0.82
N TYR A 202 16.86 -14.91 1.09
CA TYR A 202 16.14 -16.14 1.35
C TYR A 202 15.16 -16.47 0.23
N LYS A 203 14.74 -17.73 0.16
CA LYS A 203 13.76 -18.18 -0.83
C LYS A 203 12.43 -17.45 -0.65
N MET A 204 11.90 -16.93 -1.74
CA MET A 204 10.62 -16.23 -1.81
C MET A 204 9.63 -17.09 -2.62
N PRO A 205 8.88 -17.99 -1.96
CA PRO A 205 7.94 -18.85 -2.66
C PRO A 205 6.86 -18.00 -3.35
N PHE A 206 6.47 -18.42 -4.55
CA PHE A 206 5.45 -17.75 -5.36
C PHE A 206 5.77 -16.27 -5.65
N LEU A 207 7.06 -15.94 -5.83
CA LEU A 207 7.50 -14.61 -6.24
C LEU A 207 6.79 -14.21 -7.53
N MET A 208 6.15 -13.05 -7.52
CA MET A 208 5.34 -12.55 -8.63
C MET A 208 5.91 -11.22 -9.14
N ASP A 209 5.84 -10.98 -10.44
CA ASP A 209 6.25 -9.71 -11.03
C ASP A 209 5.24 -8.60 -10.68
N ALA A 210 5.74 -7.37 -10.57
CA ALA A 210 4.94 -6.26 -10.06
C ALA A 210 3.78 -5.86 -11.00
N ASP A 211 3.93 -6.02 -12.31
CA ASP A 211 2.89 -5.78 -13.32
C ASP A 211 1.77 -6.81 -13.26
N VAL A 212 2.11 -8.10 -13.11
CA VAL A 212 1.14 -9.18 -12.92
C VAL A 212 0.35 -8.97 -11.62
N PHE A 213 1.06 -8.57 -10.55
CA PHE A 213 0.42 -8.23 -9.29
C PHE A 213 -0.53 -7.04 -9.46
N ALA A 214 -0.09 -5.96 -10.12
CA ALA A 214 -0.88 -4.74 -10.32
C ALA A 214 -2.16 -5.04 -11.11
N HIS A 215 -2.09 -5.90 -12.12
CA HIS A 215 -3.27 -6.36 -12.86
C HIS A 215 -4.27 -7.09 -11.97
N GLN A 216 -3.82 -8.06 -11.15
CA GLN A 216 -4.69 -8.79 -10.23
C GLN A 216 -5.24 -7.90 -9.10
N PHE A 217 -4.43 -6.94 -8.64
CA PHE A 217 -4.83 -5.94 -7.66
C PHE A 217 -5.98 -5.09 -8.20
N ALA A 218 -5.83 -4.52 -9.40
CA ALA A 218 -6.84 -3.65 -9.99
C ALA A 218 -8.16 -4.41 -10.24
N ASN A 219 -8.10 -5.69 -10.69
CA ASN A 219 -9.29 -6.55 -10.80
C ASN A 219 -9.99 -6.74 -9.45
N ALA A 220 -9.24 -6.94 -8.36
CA ALA A 220 -9.80 -7.08 -7.03
C ALA A 220 -10.45 -5.79 -6.51
N VAL A 221 -9.83 -4.63 -6.84
CA VAL A 221 -10.36 -3.31 -6.47
C VAL A 221 -11.64 -3.00 -7.25
N GLU A 222 -11.68 -3.24 -8.55
CA GLU A 222 -12.90 -3.07 -9.37
C GLU A 222 -14.05 -3.94 -8.87
N ALA A 223 -13.76 -5.19 -8.45
CA ALA A 223 -14.72 -6.09 -7.84
C ALA A 223 -15.08 -5.72 -6.38
N LYS A 224 -14.51 -4.64 -5.84
CA LYS A 224 -14.70 -4.16 -4.44
C LYS A 224 -14.50 -5.27 -3.40
N VAL A 225 -13.50 -6.12 -3.63
CA VAL A 225 -13.19 -7.24 -2.72
C VAL A 225 -12.75 -6.69 -1.36
N ARG A 226 -13.35 -7.18 -0.28
CA ARG A 226 -13.08 -6.69 1.09
C ARG A 226 -11.66 -6.97 1.56
N PHE A 227 -11.19 -8.21 1.34
CA PHE A 227 -9.83 -8.65 1.66
C PHE A 227 -9.36 -9.67 0.62
N LYS A 228 -8.14 -9.50 0.09
CA LYS A 228 -7.55 -10.45 -0.87
C LYS A 228 -6.05 -10.58 -0.69
N ILE A 229 -5.59 -11.82 -0.69
CA ILE A 229 -4.16 -12.15 -0.76
C ILE A 229 -3.80 -12.44 -2.22
N ILE A 230 -2.71 -11.86 -2.70
CA ILE A 230 -2.19 -12.04 -4.05
C ILE A 230 -0.69 -12.37 -3.95
N PRO A 231 -0.22 -13.49 -4.57
CA PRO A 231 -0.97 -14.48 -5.35
C PRO A 231 -1.84 -15.40 -4.48
N TRP A 232 -2.81 -16.08 -5.10
CA TRP A 232 -3.79 -16.92 -4.40
C TRP A 232 -3.16 -18.07 -3.61
N GLN A 233 -2.02 -18.61 -4.09
CA GLN A 233 -1.26 -19.65 -3.40
C GLN A 233 -0.81 -19.19 -2.01
N MET A 234 -0.40 -17.92 -1.89
CA MET A 234 -0.07 -17.33 -0.60
C MET A 234 -1.30 -17.20 0.33
N GLY A 235 -2.50 -17.21 -0.24
CA GLY A 235 -3.74 -17.27 0.55
C GLY A 235 -3.88 -18.58 1.33
N TRP A 236 -3.52 -19.70 0.76
CA TRP A 236 -3.47 -20.99 1.46
C TRP A 236 -2.36 -21.02 2.52
N VAL A 237 -1.17 -20.51 2.17
CA VAL A 237 -0.07 -20.38 3.15
C VAL A 237 -0.51 -19.53 4.33
N ALA A 238 -1.14 -18.38 4.09
CA ALA A 238 -1.64 -17.49 5.13
C ALA A 238 -2.70 -18.16 6.03
N ARG A 239 -3.62 -18.94 5.46
CA ARG A 239 -4.59 -19.72 6.24
C ARG A 239 -3.91 -20.74 7.14
N LEU A 240 -2.96 -21.48 6.59
CA LEU A 240 -2.17 -22.44 7.36
C LEU A 240 -1.42 -21.75 8.51
N MET A 241 -0.74 -20.64 8.19
CA MET A 241 -0.05 -19.82 9.20
C MET A 241 -1.00 -19.36 10.31
N HIS A 242 -2.18 -18.88 9.95
CA HIS A 242 -3.18 -18.36 10.91
C HIS A 242 -3.71 -19.46 11.85
N LEU A 243 -4.00 -20.64 11.31
CA LEU A 243 -4.57 -21.76 12.06
C LEU A 243 -3.55 -22.57 12.85
N MET A 244 -2.25 -22.42 12.57
CA MET A 244 -1.19 -23.18 13.21
C MET A 244 -1.09 -22.82 14.71
N PRO A 245 -1.14 -23.79 15.64
CA PRO A 245 -0.92 -23.54 17.07
C PRO A 245 0.43 -22.85 17.33
N PRO A 246 0.55 -21.99 18.35
CA PRO A 246 1.79 -21.27 18.65
C PRO A 246 3.01 -22.17 18.78
N VAL A 247 2.90 -23.30 19.47
CA VAL A 247 4.01 -24.26 19.66
C VAL A 247 4.56 -24.78 18.32
N LEU A 248 3.68 -25.12 17.39
CA LEU A 248 4.10 -25.59 16.05
C LEU A 248 4.71 -24.47 15.22
N TRP A 249 4.17 -23.26 15.35
CA TRP A 249 4.73 -22.08 14.69
C TRP A 249 6.13 -21.76 15.20
N ASP A 250 6.32 -21.72 16.51
CA ASP A 250 7.61 -21.45 17.14
C ASP A 250 8.67 -22.50 16.70
N PHE A 251 8.28 -23.77 16.68
CA PHE A 251 9.15 -24.83 16.18
C PHE A 251 9.52 -24.64 14.70
N ALA A 252 8.54 -24.34 13.83
CA ALA A 252 8.75 -24.13 12.40
C ALA A 252 9.62 -22.90 12.11
N MET A 253 9.48 -21.83 12.93
CA MET A 253 10.16 -20.56 12.73
C MET A 253 11.45 -20.40 13.53
N LYS A 254 11.83 -21.37 14.36
CA LYS A 254 13.03 -21.32 15.21
C LYS A 254 14.31 -20.95 14.44
N ASN A 255 14.45 -21.46 13.22
CA ASN A 255 15.62 -21.25 12.36
C ASN A 255 15.26 -20.45 11.10
N ALA A 256 14.18 -19.65 11.13
CA ALA A 256 13.80 -18.88 9.97
C ALA A 256 14.86 -17.82 9.64
N PRO A 257 15.17 -17.60 8.36
CA PRO A 257 16.14 -16.59 7.97
C PRO A 257 15.57 -15.18 8.30
N HIS A 258 16.40 -14.35 8.90
CA HIS A 258 16.03 -12.98 9.22
C HIS A 258 16.19 -12.07 8.02
N LYS A 259 15.32 -11.09 7.89
CA LYS A 259 15.50 -10.02 6.92
C LYS A 259 16.71 -9.17 7.29
N LYS A 260 17.48 -8.70 6.28
CA LYS A 260 18.62 -7.82 6.53
C LYS A 260 18.22 -6.55 7.28
N ARG A 261 19.06 -6.17 8.24
CA ARG A 261 19.04 -4.87 8.90
C ARG A 261 19.82 -3.90 8.01
N ILE A 262 19.11 -3.15 7.17
CA ILE A 262 19.70 -2.16 6.26
C ILE A 262 19.57 -0.81 6.90
N ASP A 263 20.65 -0.03 6.97
CA ASP A 263 20.56 1.34 7.42
C ASP A 263 19.84 2.19 6.38
N TRP A 264 19.01 3.09 6.86
CA TRP A 264 18.26 4.03 6.04
C TRP A 264 18.83 5.42 6.23
N ASP A 265 19.36 6.03 5.17
CA ASP A 265 19.98 7.35 5.18
C ASP A 265 19.02 8.49 5.59
N TRP A 266 17.71 8.17 5.69
CA TRP A 266 16.65 9.12 5.96
C TRP A 266 15.95 8.92 7.31
N LEU A 267 16.50 8.10 8.19
CA LEU A 267 16.02 7.88 9.57
C LEU A 267 16.44 9.01 10.50
#